data_0057953cc6258e059d9875b4ceab515e
#
_entry.id   0057953cc6258e059d9875b4ceab515e
#
_cell.length_a   1.000
_cell.length_b   1.000
_cell.length_c   1.000
_cell.angle_alpha   90.00
_cell.angle_beta   90.00
_cell.angle_gamma   90.00
#
_symmetry.space_group_name_H-M   'P 1'
#
loop_
_entity.id
_entity.type
_entity.pdbx_description
1 polymer ?
#
loop_
_entity_poly.entity_id
_entity_poly.type
_entity_poly.pdbx_seq_one_letter_code
_entity_poly.pdbx_strand_id
1 'polypeptide(L)'
;MEYKKALAFIKSNSILEQEEGTEVIFKQAQETARGNLDPFLLKDLKQHLGGTNDAIKEAPQEIQMPDFSNLEIATAAALQMRATMGSPNIDLSNGVTTEYQVVEGDYGDIPVRIYRHEEATEPVPAFIFYHGGGFVGGTPAVVENFCKGIAEKLPAVVINVDYHLAPEFPAPAAPKDCYRVLEWVVEQSDELGIDASKIGVSGDSAGGTLAAAVSYMDYEAETNYVGFQALLYPALTLVDEDNDKYQWDISKFGASEETLPLIAPGIIGMNSSGELLRTAYVRDENPASPIYSPLSAVDKSIYPPTLIASAEFDALRAFADIFAKELRASGVQTKAIVYQGMCHAFIDKYGIFPQAEDVADEIVQMMKEIF
;
A
#
# COMPACT_ATOMS: atom_id res chain seq x y z
N MET A 1 -26.46 3.60 -1.94
CA MET A 1 -26.15 2.43 -1.07
C MET A 1 -25.71 2.95 0.28
N GLU A 2 -26.12 2.30 1.35
CA GLU A 2 -25.73 2.71 2.71
C GLU A 2 -24.37 2.06 3.03
N TYR A 3 -23.38 2.84 3.48
CA TYR A 3 -22.00 2.42 3.74
C TYR A 3 -21.92 1.13 4.58
N LYS A 4 -22.64 1.10 5.74
CA LYS A 4 -22.64 -0.07 6.63
C LYS A 4 -23.19 -1.34 5.99
N LYS A 5 -24.15 -1.24 5.07
CA LYS A 5 -24.68 -2.41 4.35
C LYS A 5 -23.65 -2.94 3.35
N ALA A 6 -22.97 -2.04 2.63
CA ALA A 6 -21.90 -2.43 1.71
C ALA A 6 -20.74 -3.11 2.45
N LEU A 7 -20.30 -2.55 3.58
CA LEU A 7 -19.26 -3.15 4.42
C LEU A 7 -19.69 -4.54 4.92
N ALA A 8 -20.90 -4.70 5.43
CA ALA A 8 -21.41 -6.00 5.87
C ALA A 8 -21.46 -7.02 4.72
N PHE A 9 -21.82 -6.56 3.51
CA PHE A 9 -21.83 -7.41 2.32
C PHE A 9 -20.41 -7.89 1.97
N ILE A 10 -19.41 -6.99 1.89
CA ILE A 10 -18.01 -7.31 1.59
C ILE A 10 -17.47 -8.36 2.57
N LYS A 11 -17.73 -8.19 3.86
CA LYS A 11 -17.31 -9.12 4.91
C LYS A 11 -17.91 -10.52 4.78
N SER A 12 -19.12 -10.62 4.25
CA SER A 12 -19.88 -11.88 4.16
C SER A 12 -19.80 -12.56 2.81
N ASN A 13 -19.30 -11.87 1.76
CA ASN A 13 -19.31 -12.33 0.38
C ASN A 13 -17.90 -12.30 -0.21
N SER A 14 -17.19 -13.39 0.03
CA SER A 14 -15.92 -13.66 -0.58
C SER A 14 -15.95 -15.00 -1.29
N ILE A 15 -15.20 -15.13 -2.38
CA ILE A 15 -14.98 -16.37 -3.10
C ILE A 15 -13.48 -16.64 -3.16
N LEU A 16 -13.12 -17.92 -3.13
CA LEU A 16 -11.75 -18.35 -3.31
C LEU A 16 -11.51 -18.56 -4.79
N GLU A 17 -10.59 -17.83 -5.38
CA GLU A 17 -10.24 -17.92 -6.80
C GLU A 17 -8.78 -18.33 -6.99
N GLN A 18 -8.47 -18.87 -8.17
CA GLN A 18 -7.11 -19.16 -8.60
C GLN A 18 -6.71 -18.10 -9.64
N GLU A 19 -5.79 -17.22 -9.27
CA GLU A 19 -5.26 -16.15 -10.12
C GLU A 19 -3.79 -16.38 -10.39
N GLU A 20 -3.39 -16.44 -11.66
CA GLU A 20 -1.99 -16.67 -12.08
C GLU A 20 -1.30 -17.87 -11.37
N GLY A 21 -2.12 -18.87 -10.95
CA GLY A 21 -1.64 -20.06 -10.23
C GLY A 21 -1.39 -19.82 -8.73
N THR A 22 -1.98 -18.79 -8.15
CA THR A 22 -2.06 -18.57 -6.70
C THR A 22 -3.52 -18.45 -6.25
N GLU A 23 -3.77 -18.80 -4.99
CA GLU A 23 -5.08 -18.68 -4.37
C GLU A 23 -5.27 -17.27 -3.84
N VAL A 24 -6.39 -16.63 -4.18
CA VAL A 24 -6.77 -15.31 -3.70
C VAL A 24 -8.19 -15.32 -3.12
N ILE A 25 -8.42 -14.57 -2.06
CA ILE A 25 -9.74 -14.28 -1.52
C ILE A 25 -10.29 -13.08 -2.28
N PHE A 26 -11.26 -13.31 -3.15
CA PHE A 26 -11.91 -12.26 -3.91
C PHE A 26 -13.12 -11.72 -3.14
N LYS A 27 -13.00 -10.50 -2.61
CA LYS A 27 -14.06 -9.80 -1.88
C LYS A 27 -15.03 -9.16 -2.84
N GLN A 28 -16.28 -9.62 -2.84
CA GLN A 28 -17.29 -9.16 -3.79
C GLN A 28 -17.86 -7.80 -3.39
N ALA A 29 -18.09 -6.94 -4.39
CA ALA A 29 -18.80 -5.68 -4.23
C ALA A 29 -20.31 -5.88 -4.40
N GLN A 30 -21.11 -5.22 -3.56
CA GLN A 30 -22.57 -5.35 -3.59
C GLN A 30 -23.16 -4.80 -4.89
N GLU A 31 -24.06 -5.57 -5.51
CA GLU A 31 -24.76 -5.18 -6.76
C GLU A 31 -23.83 -4.87 -7.94
N THR A 32 -22.64 -5.46 -7.95
CA THR A 32 -21.60 -5.20 -8.96
C THR A 32 -21.30 -6.47 -9.74
N ALA A 33 -21.47 -6.44 -11.05
CA ALA A 33 -21.03 -7.53 -11.91
C ALA A 33 -19.50 -7.50 -12.05
N ARG A 34 -18.89 -8.67 -12.29
CA ARG A 34 -17.45 -8.78 -12.56
C ARG A 34 -17.04 -7.85 -13.72
N GLY A 35 -15.93 -7.18 -13.62
CA GLY A 35 -15.45 -6.24 -14.63
C GLY A 35 -16.04 -4.82 -14.52
N ASN A 36 -16.90 -4.55 -13.54
CA ASN A 36 -17.48 -3.24 -13.30
C ASN A 36 -16.90 -2.60 -12.04
N LEU A 37 -16.87 -1.26 -12.01
CA LEU A 37 -16.47 -0.50 -10.82
C LEU A 37 -17.46 -0.66 -9.67
N ASP A 38 -16.94 -0.64 -8.44
CA ASP A 38 -17.75 -0.51 -7.25
C ASP A 38 -18.56 0.80 -7.28
N PRO A 39 -19.83 0.81 -6.82
CA PRO A 39 -20.68 2.00 -6.88
C PRO A 39 -20.12 3.22 -6.11
N PHE A 40 -19.37 3.01 -5.02
CA PHE A 40 -18.73 4.11 -4.29
C PHE A 40 -17.59 4.74 -5.11
N LEU A 41 -16.74 3.91 -5.72
CA LEU A 41 -15.67 4.38 -6.60
C LEU A 41 -16.24 5.05 -7.85
N LEU A 42 -17.25 4.45 -8.50
CA LEU A 42 -17.89 5.03 -9.68
C LEU A 42 -18.49 6.40 -9.37
N LYS A 43 -19.11 6.57 -8.19
CA LYS A 43 -19.65 7.85 -7.73
C LYS A 43 -18.54 8.89 -7.53
N ASP A 44 -17.44 8.50 -6.89
CA ASP A 44 -16.31 9.38 -6.64
C ASP A 44 -15.66 9.84 -7.96
N LEU A 45 -15.40 8.92 -8.89
CA LEU A 45 -14.86 9.25 -10.22
C LEU A 45 -15.78 10.21 -11.00
N LYS A 46 -17.09 9.99 -10.99
CA LYS A 46 -18.04 10.89 -11.66
C LYS A 46 -18.04 12.29 -11.07
N GLN A 47 -17.84 12.45 -9.77
CA GLN A 47 -17.73 13.76 -9.13
C GLN A 47 -16.47 14.50 -9.58
N HIS A 48 -15.33 13.81 -9.71
CA HIS A 48 -14.07 14.40 -10.14
C HIS A 48 -14.02 14.71 -11.65
N LEU A 49 -14.69 13.91 -12.49
CA LEU A 49 -14.76 14.10 -13.93
C LEU A 49 -15.80 15.16 -14.37
N GLY A 50 -16.39 15.92 -13.43
CA GLY A 50 -17.35 16.97 -13.75
C GLY A 50 -18.71 16.50 -14.25
N GLY A 51 -19.08 15.24 -14.02
CA GLY A 51 -20.40 14.70 -14.25
C GLY A 51 -20.82 14.52 -15.72
N THR A 52 -19.92 14.72 -16.70
CA THR A 52 -20.25 14.56 -18.12
C THR A 52 -19.75 13.20 -18.65
N ASN A 53 -20.69 12.38 -19.14
CA ASN A 53 -20.36 11.14 -19.85
C ASN A 53 -19.55 11.39 -21.16
N ASP A 54 -19.44 12.63 -21.62
CA ASP A 54 -18.72 12.97 -22.85
C ASP A 54 -17.21 13.13 -22.63
N ALA A 55 -16.76 13.55 -21.44
CA ALA A 55 -15.34 13.58 -21.10
C ALA A 55 -14.70 12.16 -21.05
N ILE A 56 -15.50 11.15 -20.86
CA ILE A 56 -15.08 9.73 -20.80
C ILE A 56 -14.82 9.18 -22.21
N LYS A 57 -15.46 9.73 -23.24
CA LYS A 57 -15.36 9.22 -24.62
C LYS A 57 -14.14 9.76 -25.39
N GLU A 58 -13.48 10.77 -24.86
CA GLU A 58 -12.31 11.42 -25.47
C GLU A 58 -11.00 11.09 -24.75
N ALA A 59 -10.86 9.91 -24.14
CA ALA A 59 -9.55 9.50 -23.66
C ALA A 59 -8.57 9.46 -24.83
N PRO A 60 -7.43 10.18 -24.75
CA PRO A 60 -6.46 10.24 -25.84
C PRO A 60 -5.98 8.82 -26.15
N GLN A 61 -6.07 8.42 -27.43
CA GLN A 61 -5.64 7.09 -27.90
C GLN A 61 -4.13 6.87 -27.81
N GLU A 62 -3.35 7.95 -27.70
CA GLU A 62 -1.91 7.93 -27.46
C GLU A 62 -1.54 9.05 -26.49
N ILE A 63 -1.13 8.68 -25.28
CA ILE A 63 -0.47 9.59 -24.33
C ILE A 63 1.01 9.55 -24.67
N GLN A 64 1.54 10.63 -25.24
CA GLN A 64 2.96 10.79 -25.45
C GLN A 64 3.61 11.06 -24.09
N MET A 65 4.27 10.04 -23.53
CA MET A 65 4.95 10.16 -22.24
C MET A 65 6.22 10.98 -22.39
N PRO A 66 6.58 11.84 -21.41
CA PRO A 66 7.87 12.51 -21.37
C PRO A 66 9.02 11.50 -21.28
N ASP A 67 10.21 11.91 -21.72
CA ASP A 67 11.43 11.14 -21.55
C ASP A 67 11.89 11.20 -20.09
N PHE A 68 11.47 10.24 -19.29
CA PHE A 68 11.80 10.16 -17.87
C PHE A 68 13.22 9.64 -17.60
N SER A 69 13.99 9.25 -18.61
CA SER A 69 15.42 8.96 -18.45
C SER A 69 16.22 10.25 -18.13
N ASN A 70 15.65 11.41 -18.44
CA ASN A 70 16.21 12.71 -18.09
C ASN A 70 15.86 13.07 -16.65
N LEU A 71 16.89 13.26 -15.80
CA LEU A 71 16.71 13.55 -14.36
C LEU A 71 15.93 14.84 -14.09
N GLU A 72 16.11 15.88 -14.87
CA GLU A 72 15.40 17.16 -14.68
C GLU A 72 13.90 16.98 -14.98
N ILE A 73 13.57 16.26 -16.06
CA ILE A 73 12.19 15.96 -16.43
C ILE A 73 11.54 15.05 -15.39
N ALA A 74 12.23 14.00 -14.97
CA ALA A 74 11.74 13.06 -13.94
C ALA A 74 11.54 13.77 -12.59
N THR A 75 12.46 14.66 -12.19
CA THR A 75 12.34 15.47 -10.97
C THR A 75 11.12 16.38 -11.02
N ALA A 76 10.93 17.10 -12.12
CA ALA A 76 9.78 18.00 -12.29
C ALA A 76 8.44 17.22 -12.25
N ALA A 77 8.39 16.07 -12.92
CA ALA A 77 7.21 15.19 -12.92
C ALA A 77 6.93 14.61 -11.52
N ALA A 78 7.95 14.20 -10.78
CA ALA A 78 7.83 13.72 -9.40
C ALA A 78 7.24 14.80 -8.47
N LEU A 79 7.71 16.04 -8.57
CA LEU A 79 7.20 17.16 -7.79
C LEU A 79 5.75 17.53 -8.18
N GLN A 80 5.41 17.44 -9.46
CA GLN A 80 4.04 17.63 -9.92
C GLN A 80 3.12 16.52 -9.40
N MET A 81 3.55 15.27 -9.46
CA MET A 81 2.82 14.12 -8.91
C MET A 81 2.55 14.33 -7.41
N ARG A 82 3.58 14.69 -6.62
CA ARG A 82 3.44 15.01 -5.19
C ARG A 82 2.39 16.08 -4.92
N ALA A 83 2.36 17.14 -5.73
CA ALA A 83 1.42 18.27 -5.54
C ALA A 83 -0.05 17.88 -5.75
N THR A 84 -0.34 16.75 -6.39
CA THR A 84 -1.70 16.25 -6.66
C THR A 84 -2.14 15.13 -5.75
N MET A 85 -1.27 14.66 -4.85
CA MET A 85 -1.57 13.55 -3.94
C MET A 85 -2.42 14.01 -2.76
N GLY A 86 -3.23 13.08 -2.30
CA GLY A 86 -4.14 13.25 -1.17
C GLY A 86 -5.59 13.13 -1.58
N SER A 87 -6.37 12.57 -0.69
CA SER A 87 -7.79 12.33 -0.91
C SER A 87 -8.59 12.69 0.33
N PRO A 88 -9.82 13.20 0.19
CA PRO A 88 -10.73 13.31 1.32
C PRO A 88 -10.95 11.92 1.94
N ASN A 89 -10.87 11.86 3.27
CA ASN A 89 -11.21 10.67 4.04
C ASN A 89 -11.95 11.10 5.33
N ILE A 90 -12.52 10.14 6.05
CA ILE A 90 -13.36 10.42 7.23
C ILE A 90 -12.81 9.63 8.40
N ASP A 91 -12.59 10.33 9.51
CA ASP A 91 -12.28 9.70 10.79
C ASP A 91 -13.53 8.99 11.33
N LEU A 92 -13.44 7.67 11.41
CA LEU A 92 -14.47 6.82 12.01
C LEU A 92 -14.10 6.37 13.42
N SER A 93 -12.86 6.67 13.87
CA SER A 93 -12.35 6.20 15.14
C SER A 93 -12.96 6.95 16.34
N ASN A 94 -13.07 6.23 17.46
CA ASN A 94 -13.49 6.76 18.74
C ASN A 94 -12.44 6.39 19.79
N GLY A 95 -12.16 7.31 20.72
CA GLY A 95 -11.22 7.04 21.82
C GLY A 95 -9.77 6.83 21.39
N VAL A 96 -9.38 7.31 20.20
CA VAL A 96 -8.01 7.23 19.71
C VAL A 96 -7.31 8.59 19.91
N THR A 97 -6.21 8.56 20.64
CA THR A 97 -5.33 9.72 20.82
C THR A 97 -4.27 9.77 19.74
N THR A 98 -3.75 10.98 19.48
CA THR A 98 -2.63 11.20 18.55
C THR A 98 -1.50 11.92 19.28
N GLU A 99 -0.29 11.35 19.22
CA GLU A 99 0.93 11.97 19.71
C GLU A 99 1.89 12.17 18.54
N TYR A 100 2.74 13.20 18.63
CA TYR A 100 3.76 13.52 17.62
C TYR A 100 5.12 13.37 18.28
N GLN A 101 6.00 12.57 17.65
CA GLN A 101 7.37 12.42 18.07
C GLN A 101 8.31 12.55 16.86
N VAL A 102 9.61 12.61 17.16
CA VAL A 102 10.67 12.73 16.16
C VAL A 102 11.72 11.68 16.46
N VAL A 103 12.08 10.90 15.46
CA VAL A 103 13.17 9.91 15.51
C VAL A 103 14.39 10.48 14.81
N GLU A 104 15.55 10.44 15.44
CA GLU A 104 16.80 10.85 14.81
C GLU A 104 17.23 9.81 13.78
N GLY A 105 17.47 10.25 12.52
CA GLY A 105 17.86 9.41 11.40
C GLY A 105 19.12 9.91 10.68
N ASP A 106 19.65 9.10 9.76
CA ASP A 106 20.86 9.39 8.99
C ASP A 106 20.71 10.61 8.05
N TYR A 107 19.49 10.87 7.60
CA TYR A 107 19.17 11.95 6.64
C TYR A 107 18.51 13.15 7.29
N GLY A 108 18.35 13.15 8.61
CA GLY A 108 17.69 14.16 9.41
C GLY A 108 16.61 13.58 10.29
N ASP A 109 15.83 14.48 10.88
CA ASP A 109 14.74 14.13 11.76
C ASP A 109 13.59 13.44 11.00
N ILE A 110 13.11 12.31 11.52
CA ILE A 110 12.00 11.52 10.96
C ILE A 110 10.79 11.75 11.86
N PRO A 111 9.80 12.58 11.45
CA PRO A 111 8.58 12.76 12.21
C PRO A 111 7.74 11.49 12.21
N VAL A 112 7.12 11.19 13.35
CA VAL A 112 6.18 10.07 13.47
C VAL A 112 4.91 10.53 14.18
N ARG A 113 3.77 9.96 13.75
CA ARG A 113 2.49 10.10 14.46
C ARG A 113 2.16 8.79 15.13
N ILE A 114 1.84 8.85 16.41
CA ILE A 114 1.54 7.68 17.24
C ILE A 114 0.07 7.72 17.59
N TYR A 115 -0.67 6.66 17.24
CA TYR A 115 -2.10 6.51 17.55
C TYR A 115 -2.26 5.39 18.56
N ARG A 116 -3.06 5.67 19.61
CA ARG A 116 -3.34 4.71 20.68
C ARG A 116 -4.80 4.83 21.09
N HIS A 117 -5.47 3.71 21.23
CA HIS A 117 -6.80 3.69 21.85
C HIS A 117 -6.67 3.89 23.36
N GLU A 118 -7.50 4.75 23.96
CA GLU A 118 -7.44 5.11 25.38
C GLU A 118 -7.64 3.91 26.34
N GLU A 119 -8.30 2.83 25.87
CA GLU A 119 -8.51 1.60 26.63
C GLU A 119 -7.37 0.59 26.47
N ALA A 120 -6.35 0.87 25.67
CA ALA A 120 -5.22 -0.03 25.47
C ALA A 120 -4.40 -0.17 26.76
N THR A 121 -4.45 -1.34 27.38
CA THR A 121 -3.63 -1.66 28.56
C THR A 121 -2.32 -2.29 28.14
N GLU A 122 -1.22 -1.80 28.68
CA GLU A 122 0.14 -2.19 28.32
C GLU A 122 0.55 -3.55 28.89
N PRO A 123 1.52 -4.24 28.24
CA PRO A 123 2.09 -3.97 26.91
C PRO A 123 1.19 -4.47 25.77
N VAL A 124 1.19 -3.74 24.67
CA VAL A 124 0.37 -4.05 23.48
C VAL A 124 1.25 -4.21 22.23
N PRO A 125 0.78 -4.89 21.16
CA PRO A 125 1.51 -4.95 19.89
C PRO A 125 1.79 -3.57 19.30
N ALA A 126 2.86 -3.44 18.50
CA ALA A 126 3.10 -2.29 17.64
C ALA A 126 2.70 -2.58 16.19
N PHE A 127 2.24 -1.56 15.50
CA PHE A 127 1.97 -1.61 14.07
C PHE A 127 2.53 -0.37 13.40
N ILE A 128 3.61 -0.52 12.59
CA ILE A 128 4.29 0.58 11.94
C ILE A 128 3.78 0.70 10.51
N PHE A 129 3.33 1.88 10.13
CA PHE A 129 2.75 2.16 8.82
C PHE A 129 3.59 3.15 8.01
N TYR A 130 3.88 2.82 6.76
CA TYR A 130 4.60 3.63 5.79
C TYR A 130 3.63 4.04 4.68
N HIS A 131 3.43 5.35 4.48
CA HIS A 131 2.47 5.85 3.50
C HIS A 131 2.93 5.61 2.06
N GLY A 132 1.96 5.54 1.13
CA GLY A 132 2.20 5.49 -0.31
C GLY A 132 2.62 6.83 -0.92
N GLY A 133 2.77 6.84 -2.24
CA GLY A 133 3.11 8.05 -2.98
C GLY A 133 4.35 7.93 -3.87
N GLY A 134 4.68 6.70 -4.31
CA GLY A 134 5.77 6.46 -5.27
C GLY A 134 7.15 6.89 -4.76
N PHE A 135 7.39 6.92 -3.45
CA PHE A 135 8.60 7.40 -2.79
C PHE A 135 8.90 8.89 -3.02
N VAL A 136 8.07 9.59 -3.81
CA VAL A 136 8.24 11.00 -4.19
C VAL A 136 7.17 11.92 -3.59
N GLY A 137 6.12 11.38 -3.01
CA GLY A 137 4.99 12.13 -2.45
C GLY A 137 4.25 11.34 -1.37
N GLY A 138 3.07 11.83 -1.01
CA GLY A 138 2.31 11.32 0.13
C GLY A 138 2.73 11.97 1.44
N THR A 139 1.96 11.72 2.48
CA THR A 139 2.24 12.15 3.86
C THR A 139 1.45 11.27 4.83
N PRO A 140 1.83 11.21 6.11
CA PRO A 140 1.03 10.53 7.14
C PRO A 140 -0.43 10.98 7.21
N ALA A 141 -0.74 12.22 6.80
CA ALA A 141 -2.11 12.74 6.83
C ALA A 141 -3.05 12.03 5.86
N VAL A 142 -2.53 11.49 4.74
CA VAL A 142 -3.36 10.77 3.75
C VAL A 142 -3.94 9.49 4.35
N VAL A 143 -3.17 8.77 5.15
CA VAL A 143 -3.51 7.47 5.73
C VAL A 143 -3.84 7.54 7.23
N GLU A 144 -3.88 8.74 7.82
CA GLU A 144 -4.10 8.95 9.25
C GLU A 144 -5.36 8.24 9.77
N ASN A 145 -6.48 8.43 9.09
CA ASN A 145 -7.75 7.87 9.55
C ASN A 145 -7.82 6.34 9.37
N PHE A 146 -7.11 5.80 8.40
CA PHE A 146 -6.91 4.35 8.26
C PHE A 146 -6.11 3.80 9.45
N CYS A 147 -4.99 4.44 9.81
CA CYS A 147 -4.15 4.06 10.95
C CYS A 147 -4.92 4.17 12.28
N LYS A 148 -5.70 5.24 12.48
CA LYS A 148 -6.58 5.39 13.64
C LYS A 148 -7.64 4.29 13.72
N GLY A 149 -8.22 3.91 12.59
CA GLY A 149 -9.17 2.79 12.52
C GLY A 149 -8.55 1.45 12.95
N ILE A 150 -7.27 1.21 12.64
CA ILE A 150 -6.55 0.04 13.14
C ILE A 150 -6.33 0.15 14.65
N ALA A 151 -5.87 1.31 15.15
CA ALA A 151 -5.63 1.53 16.58
C ALA A 151 -6.89 1.38 17.44
N GLU A 152 -8.07 1.73 16.90
CA GLU A 152 -9.36 1.51 17.59
C GLU A 152 -9.73 0.02 17.66
N LYS A 153 -9.53 -0.71 16.56
CA LYS A 153 -10.00 -2.11 16.41
C LYS A 153 -9.06 -3.15 17.03
N LEU A 154 -7.82 -2.77 17.21
CA LEU A 154 -6.77 -3.57 17.85
C LEU A 154 -6.16 -2.73 18.98
N PRO A 155 -6.10 -3.26 20.23
CA PRO A 155 -5.33 -2.61 21.28
C PRO A 155 -3.83 -2.67 20.94
N ALA A 156 -3.38 -1.77 20.07
CA ALA A 156 -2.01 -1.65 19.58
C ALA A 156 -1.56 -0.19 19.60
N VAL A 157 -0.26 0.03 19.60
CA VAL A 157 0.34 1.32 19.24
C VAL A 157 0.58 1.34 17.75
N VAL A 158 -0.07 2.25 17.03
CA VAL A 158 0.13 2.40 15.58
C VAL A 158 1.04 3.60 15.34
N ILE A 159 2.15 3.40 14.63
CA ILE A 159 3.16 4.41 14.33
C ILE A 159 3.11 4.69 12.82
N ASN A 160 2.78 5.91 12.42
CA ASN A 160 2.70 6.36 11.03
C ASN A 160 3.89 7.27 10.72
N VAL A 161 4.74 6.86 9.79
CA VAL A 161 6.09 7.39 9.56
C VAL A 161 6.09 8.42 8.43
N ASP A 162 6.68 9.59 8.68
CA ASP A 162 6.92 10.65 7.69
C ASP A 162 8.37 10.57 7.19
N TYR A 163 8.66 9.55 6.39
CA TYR A 163 10.01 9.26 5.87
C TYR A 163 10.43 10.27 4.79
N HIS A 164 11.73 10.45 4.61
CA HIS A 164 12.28 11.37 3.61
C HIS A 164 11.94 10.94 2.18
N LEU A 165 11.52 11.92 1.37
CA LEU A 165 11.04 11.71 0.00
C LEU A 165 12.07 12.09 -1.06
N ALA A 166 12.14 11.32 -2.14
CA ALA A 166 12.78 11.73 -3.37
C ALA A 166 11.95 12.83 -4.06
N PRO A 167 12.53 13.66 -4.91
CA PRO A 167 13.92 13.64 -5.40
C PRO A 167 14.93 14.29 -4.45
N GLU A 168 14.49 14.95 -3.37
CA GLU A 168 15.38 15.65 -2.42
C GLU A 168 16.26 14.64 -1.66
N PHE A 169 15.68 13.51 -1.26
CA PHE A 169 16.34 12.42 -0.57
C PHE A 169 16.12 11.11 -1.36
N PRO A 170 16.93 10.85 -2.39
CA PRO A 170 16.81 9.62 -3.17
C PRO A 170 17.17 8.38 -2.35
N ALA A 171 17.02 7.21 -2.93
CA ALA A 171 17.48 5.97 -2.33
C ALA A 171 18.94 6.08 -1.87
N PRO A 172 19.28 5.52 -0.69
CA PRO A 172 18.49 4.65 0.16
C PRO A 172 17.78 5.36 1.34
N ALA A 173 17.47 6.67 1.26
CA ALA A 173 16.96 7.43 2.42
C ALA A 173 15.67 6.82 2.99
N ALA A 174 14.61 6.68 2.18
CA ALA A 174 13.32 6.19 2.65
C ALA A 174 13.38 4.80 3.35
N PRO A 175 13.98 3.73 2.79
CA PRO A 175 14.06 2.46 3.48
C PRO A 175 14.92 2.50 4.75
N LYS A 176 15.98 3.32 4.80
CA LYS A 176 16.78 3.51 6.02
C LYS A 176 16.00 4.21 7.11
N ASP A 177 15.24 5.26 6.78
CA ASP A 177 14.39 5.94 7.74
C ASP A 177 13.34 4.98 8.31
N CYS A 178 12.68 4.20 7.45
CA CYS A 178 11.68 3.22 7.86
C CYS A 178 12.26 2.16 8.78
N TYR A 179 13.45 1.65 8.47
CA TYR A 179 14.16 0.69 9.32
C TYR A 179 14.61 1.32 10.64
N ARG A 180 15.12 2.56 10.61
CA ARG A 180 15.52 3.29 11.84
C ARG A 180 14.32 3.49 12.77
N VAL A 181 13.13 3.73 12.24
CA VAL A 181 11.91 3.81 13.08
C VAL A 181 11.56 2.46 13.68
N LEU A 182 11.75 1.33 12.97
CA LEU A 182 11.59 -0.01 13.56
C LEU A 182 12.54 -0.22 14.75
N GLU A 183 13.83 0.12 14.60
CA GLU A 183 14.82 0.03 15.68
C GLU A 183 14.40 0.91 16.87
N TRP A 184 13.99 2.16 16.60
CA TRP A 184 13.54 3.09 17.63
C TRP A 184 12.31 2.57 18.39
N VAL A 185 11.34 1.94 17.72
CA VAL A 185 10.17 1.32 18.37
C VAL A 185 10.61 0.23 19.34
N VAL A 186 11.61 -0.57 18.99
CA VAL A 186 12.16 -1.60 19.88
C VAL A 186 12.91 -0.98 21.04
N GLU A 187 13.76 0.04 20.79
CA GLU A 187 14.52 0.76 21.81
C GLU A 187 13.62 1.46 22.82
N GLN A 188 12.47 1.98 22.38
CA GLN A 188 11.52 2.73 23.22
C GLN A 188 10.31 1.91 23.65
N SER A 189 10.35 0.59 23.50
CA SER A 189 9.18 -0.28 23.74
C SER A 189 8.59 -0.13 25.14
N ASP A 190 9.42 0.01 26.17
CA ASP A 190 8.96 0.22 27.56
C ASP A 190 8.25 1.56 27.71
N GLU A 191 8.79 2.65 27.15
CA GLU A 191 8.19 3.99 27.23
C GLU A 191 6.91 4.09 26.41
N LEU A 192 6.87 3.39 25.28
CA LEU A 192 5.70 3.33 24.39
C LEU A 192 4.67 2.29 24.88
N GLY A 193 4.95 1.49 25.91
CA GLY A 193 4.09 0.42 26.40
C GLY A 193 3.83 -0.66 25.33
N ILE A 194 4.87 -1.01 24.58
CA ILE A 194 4.83 -1.96 23.47
C ILE A 194 5.47 -3.29 23.90
N ASP A 195 4.85 -4.39 23.49
CA ASP A 195 5.50 -5.70 23.49
C ASP A 195 6.38 -5.82 22.24
N ALA A 196 7.71 -5.62 22.42
CA ALA A 196 8.68 -5.65 21.31
C ALA A 196 8.75 -7.00 20.58
N SER A 197 8.17 -8.07 21.11
CA SER A 197 8.05 -9.35 20.42
C SER A 197 6.86 -9.44 19.44
N LYS A 198 6.03 -8.36 19.37
CA LYS A 198 4.79 -8.30 18.60
C LYS A 198 4.73 -7.05 17.74
N ILE A 199 5.62 -6.99 16.75
CA ILE A 199 5.69 -5.85 15.82
C ILE A 199 5.22 -6.27 14.44
N GLY A 200 4.22 -5.55 13.92
CA GLY A 200 3.80 -5.63 12.52
C GLY A 200 4.25 -4.40 11.75
N VAL A 201 4.59 -4.57 10.47
CA VAL A 201 4.87 -3.48 9.54
C VAL A 201 3.87 -3.48 8.39
N SER A 202 3.54 -2.31 7.87
CA SER A 202 2.58 -2.19 6.77
C SER A 202 2.83 -0.92 5.96
N GLY A 203 2.22 -0.89 4.80
CA GLY A 203 2.17 0.30 3.99
C GLY A 203 1.38 0.07 2.71
N ASP A 204 1.02 1.15 2.07
CA ASP A 204 0.29 1.16 0.83
C ASP A 204 1.17 1.56 -0.36
N SER A 205 1.02 0.92 -1.52
CA SER A 205 1.77 1.25 -2.74
C SER A 205 3.30 1.22 -2.50
N ALA A 206 4.00 2.33 -2.67
CA ALA A 206 5.42 2.49 -2.31
C ALA A 206 5.69 2.17 -0.83
N GLY A 207 4.76 2.52 0.07
CA GLY A 207 4.85 2.16 1.49
C GLY A 207 4.79 0.65 1.72
N GLY A 208 4.03 -0.09 0.89
CA GLY A 208 4.04 -1.55 0.88
C GLY A 208 5.40 -2.13 0.47
N THR A 209 6.08 -1.49 -0.49
CA THR A 209 7.47 -1.83 -0.83
C THR A 209 8.40 -1.58 0.37
N LEU A 210 8.25 -0.42 1.05
CA LEU A 210 9.05 -0.08 2.22
C LEU A 210 8.82 -1.06 3.39
N ALA A 211 7.58 -1.50 3.61
CA ALA A 211 7.28 -2.51 4.62
C ALA A 211 8.01 -3.86 4.34
N ALA A 212 7.98 -4.31 3.09
CA ALA A 212 8.71 -5.51 2.68
C ALA A 212 10.24 -5.29 2.72
N ALA A 213 10.73 -4.08 2.36
CA ALA A 213 12.13 -3.72 2.48
C ALA A 213 12.62 -3.74 3.93
N VAL A 214 11.82 -3.21 4.85
CA VAL A 214 12.12 -3.24 6.31
C VAL A 214 12.18 -4.68 6.81
N SER A 215 11.24 -5.55 6.41
CA SER A 215 11.28 -6.98 6.76
C SER A 215 12.54 -7.67 6.22
N TYR A 216 12.96 -7.32 4.99
CA TYR A 216 14.21 -7.82 4.40
C TYR A 216 15.44 -7.34 5.18
N MET A 217 15.51 -6.03 5.51
CA MET A 217 16.63 -5.43 6.25
C MET A 217 16.72 -5.99 7.67
N ASP A 218 15.59 -6.24 8.33
CA ASP A 218 15.50 -6.85 9.64
C ASP A 218 16.05 -8.28 9.65
N TYR A 219 15.76 -9.05 8.60
CA TYR A 219 16.34 -10.38 8.39
C TYR A 219 17.86 -10.31 8.15
N GLU A 220 18.32 -9.42 7.25
CA GLU A 220 19.75 -9.25 6.95
C GLU A 220 20.58 -8.79 8.18
N ALA A 221 19.94 -8.02 9.07
CA ALA A 221 20.54 -7.61 10.35
C ALA A 221 20.49 -8.70 11.43
N GLU A 222 19.83 -9.84 11.17
CA GLU A 222 19.63 -10.94 12.11
C GLU A 222 18.87 -10.53 13.39
N THR A 223 18.09 -9.43 13.32
CA THR A 223 17.34 -8.91 14.48
C THR A 223 15.98 -9.58 14.67
N ASN A 224 15.28 -9.88 13.57
CA ASN A 224 13.98 -10.58 13.54
C ASN A 224 12.91 -9.94 14.44
N TYR A 225 12.82 -8.61 14.41
CA TYR A 225 11.82 -7.85 15.16
C TYR A 225 10.42 -7.94 14.52
N VAL A 226 10.36 -8.06 13.17
CA VAL A 226 9.11 -8.04 12.43
C VAL A 226 8.45 -9.42 12.46
N GLY A 227 7.34 -9.55 13.18
CA GLY A 227 6.54 -10.78 13.27
C GLY A 227 5.41 -10.89 12.26
N PHE A 228 5.06 -9.79 11.57
CA PHE A 228 3.96 -9.71 10.60
C PHE A 228 4.15 -8.57 9.62
N GLN A 229 3.74 -8.76 8.36
CA GLN A 229 3.64 -7.65 7.41
C GLN A 229 2.29 -7.63 6.66
N ALA A 230 1.75 -6.41 6.43
CA ALA A 230 0.58 -6.20 5.58
C ALA A 230 0.92 -5.26 4.43
N LEU A 231 0.84 -5.76 3.20
CA LEU A 231 1.24 -5.06 1.99
C LEU A 231 -0.01 -4.68 1.20
N LEU A 232 -0.30 -3.38 1.09
CA LEU A 232 -1.51 -2.89 0.46
C LEU A 232 -1.18 -2.43 -0.96
N TYR A 233 -1.68 -3.13 -1.96
CA TYR A 233 -1.38 -2.93 -3.40
C TYR A 233 0.09 -2.53 -3.66
N PRO A 234 1.07 -3.34 -3.16
CA PRO A 234 2.46 -2.94 -3.09
C PRO A 234 3.13 -2.83 -4.47
N ALA A 235 4.06 -1.88 -4.62
CA ALA A 235 4.93 -1.77 -5.79
C ALA A 235 6.16 -2.68 -5.62
N LEU A 236 6.06 -3.95 -5.98
CA LEU A 236 7.03 -4.99 -5.61
C LEU A 236 8.26 -5.09 -6.52
N THR A 237 8.29 -4.34 -7.62
CA THR A 237 9.45 -4.31 -8.52
C THR A 237 9.58 -2.95 -9.22
N LEU A 238 10.84 -2.52 -9.39
CA LEU A 238 11.26 -1.40 -10.23
C LEU A 238 12.19 -1.87 -11.38
N VAL A 239 12.21 -3.18 -11.63
CA VAL A 239 13.01 -3.82 -12.70
C VAL A 239 12.20 -3.89 -13.99
N ASP A 240 12.75 -3.37 -15.12
CA ASP A 240 12.02 -3.34 -16.40
C ASP A 240 11.75 -4.74 -16.95
N GLU A 241 12.70 -5.66 -16.81
CA GLU A 241 12.58 -7.03 -17.28
C GLU A 241 11.42 -7.81 -16.62
N ASP A 242 11.00 -7.39 -15.44
CA ASP A 242 9.84 -7.98 -14.78
C ASP A 242 8.55 -7.58 -15.49
N ASN A 243 8.44 -6.34 -15.98
CA ASN A 243 7.30 -5.90 -16.78
C ASN A 243 7.19 -6.70 -18.08
N ASP A 244 8.29 -6.93 -18.77
CA ASP A 244 8.33 -7.76 -20.00
C ASP A 244 7.97 -9.22 -19.71
N LYS A 245 8.45 -9.77 -18.60
CA LYS A 245 8.21 -11.15 -18.17
C LYS A 245 6.74 -11.42 -17.86
N TYR A 246 6.03 -10.47 -17.27
CA TYR A 246 4.64 -10.64 -16.86
C TYR A 246 3.63 -9.99 -17.82
N GLN A 247 4.09 -9.38 -18.91
CA GLN A 247 3.34 -8.83 -20.04
C GLN A 247 2.00 -8.22 -19.61
N TRP A 248 2.09 -7.06 -19.01
CA TRP A 248 0.93 -6.36 -18.50
C TRP A 248 0.04 -5.85 -19.65
N ASP A 249 -1.11 -6.45 -19.84
CA ASP A 249 -2.11 -6.06 -20.84
C ASP A 249 -3.41 -5.63 -20.13
N ILE A 250 -3.93 -4.45 -20.47
CA ILE A 250 -5.16 -3.90 -19.92
C ILE A 250 -6.38 -4.83 -20.13
N SER A 251 -6.37 -5.68 -21.17
CA SER A 251 -7.42 -6.67 -21.43
C SER A 251 -7.51 -7.75 -20.33
N LYS A 252 -6.43 -8.00 -19.59
CA LYS A 252 -6.40 -8.99 -18.50
C LYS A 252 -7.33 -8.64 -17.34
N PHE A 253 -7.69 -7.36 -17.17
CA PHE A 253 -8.64 -6.98 -16.12
C PHE A 253 -10.08 -7.42 -16.36
N GLY A 254 -10.43 -7.82 -17.58
CA GLY A 254 -11.80 -8.19 -17.94
C GLY A 254 -12.81 -7.07 -17.70
N ALA A 255 -12.35 -5.81 -17.76
CA ALA A 255 -13.19 -4.65 -17.56
C ALA A 255 -14.28 -4.54 -18.63
N SER A 256 -15.49 -4.15 -18.23
CA SER A 256 -16.59 -3.90 -19.16
C SER A 256 -16.29 -2.70 -20.08
N GLU A 257 -17.00 -2.61 -21.21
CA GLU A 257 -16.89 -1.47 -22.14
C GLU A 257 -17.17 -0.11 -21.46
N GLU A 258 -17.98 -0.10 -20.40
CA GLU A 258 -18.28 1.11 -19.63
C GLU A 258 -17.19 1.43 -18.60
N THR A 259 -16.55 0.41 -18.03
CA THR A 259 -15.50 0.53 -17.02
C THR A 259 -14.14 0.89 -17.62
N LEU A 260 -13.79 0.28 -18.75
CA LEU A 260 -12.46 0.40 -19.35
C LEU A 260 -11.99 1.85 -19.56
N PRO A 261 -12.81 2.78 -20.10
CA PRO A 261 -12.38 4.18 -20.27
C PRO A 261 -12.11 4.91 -18.96
N LEU A 262 -12.71 4.46 -17.86
CA LEU A 262 -12.56 5.07 -16.54
C LEU A 262 -11.26 4.66 -15.83
N ILE A 263 -10.82 3.42 -16.06
CA ILE A 263 -9.63 2.86 -15.39
C ILE A 263 -8.35 2.99 -16.25
N ALA A 264 -8.49 3.00 -17.57
CA ALA A 264 -7.35 2.96 -18.50
C ALA A 264 -6.30 4.07 -18.25
N PRO A 265 -6.68 5.34 -18.03
CA PRO A 265 -5.69 6.39 -17.79
C PRO A 265 -4.84 6.13 -16.53
N GLY A 266 -5.44 5.65 -15.45
CA GLY A 266 -4.73 5.33 -14.20
C GLY A 266 -3.77 4.16 -14.38
N ILE A 267 -4.21 3.10 -15.07
CA ILE A 267 -3.39 1.91 -15.34
C ILE A 267 -2.19 2.26 -16.24
N ILE A 268 -2.42 2.99 -17.33
CA ILE A 268 -1.37 3.42 -18.26
C ILE A 268 -0.38 4.33 -17.55
N GLY A 269 -0.87 5.31 -16.77
CA GLY A 269 -0.03 6.21 -16.00
C GLY A 269 0.87 5.48 -15.01
N MET A 270 0.33 4.47 -14.32
CA MET A 270 1.08 3.67 -13.37
C MET A 270 2.14 2.79 -14.04
N ASN A 271 1.81 2.12 -15.14
CA ASN A 271 2.78 1.35 -15.92
C ASN A 271 3.94 2.20 -16.43
N SER A 272 3.66 3.47 -16.78
CA SER A 272 4.66 4.40 -17.28
C SER A 272 5.49 5.06 -16.16
N SER A 273 5.12 4.91 -14.90
CA SER A 273 5.82 5.54 -13.76
C SER A 273 7.14 4.87 -13.38
N GLY A 274 7.39 3.64 -13.83
CA GLY A 274 8.58 2.87 -13.47
C GLY A 274 9.89 3.59 -13.80
N GLU A 275 10.04 4.11 -15.03
CA GLU A 275 11.23 4.87 -15.44
C GLU A 275 11.40 6.16 -14.62
N LEU A 276 10.30 6.89 -14.37
CA LEU A 276 10.30 8.08 -13.51
C LEU A 276 10.84 7.75 -12.11
N LEU A 277 10.36 6.66 -11.50
CA LEU A 277 10.77 6.26 -10.16
C LEU A 277 12.22 5.77 -10.13
N ARG A 278 12.69 5.03 -11.15
CA ARG A 278 14.10 4.68 -11.24
C ARG A 278 14.99 5.91 -11.32
N THR A 279 14.62 6.88 -12.14
CA THR A 279 15.43 8.09 -12.37
C THR A 279 15.35 9.07 -11.20
N ALA A 280 14.17 9.32 -10.62
CA ALA A 280 14.02 10.31 -9.56
C ALA A 280 14.34 9.75 -8.16
N TYR A 281 14.04 8.46 -7.91
CA TYR A 281 14.19 7.83 -6.60
C TYR A 281 15.38 6.88 -6.52
N VAL A 282 15.45 5.82 -7.36
CA VAL A 282 16.51 4.78 -7.25
C VAL A 282 17.87 5.33 -7.62
N ARG A 283 17.96 6.11 -8.70
CA ARG A 283 19.20 6.73 -9.21
C ARG A 283 20.33 5.72 -9.44
N ASP A 284 21.43 5.88 -8.69
CA ASP A 284 22.66 5.08 -8.82
C ASP A 284 22.59 3.73 -8.09
N GLU A 285 21.52 3.48 -7.33
CA GLU A 285 21.32 2.22 -6.64
C GLU A 285 20.87 1.10 -7.61
N ASN A 286 21.06 -0.14 -7.20
CA ASN A 286 20.61 -1.29 -8.01
C ASN A 286 19.09 -1.50 -7.87
N PRO A 287 18.28 -1.25 -8.92
CA PRO A 287 16.82 -1.44 -8.83
C PRO A 287 16.40 -2.88 -8.53
N ALA A 288 17.24 -3.87 -8.83
CA ALA A 288 17.00 -5.28 -8.52
C ALA A 288 17.35 -5.67 -7.06
N SER A 289 17.82 -4.73 -6.23
CA SER A 289 17.99 -4.99 -4.80
C SER A 289 16.62 -5.25 -4.15
N PRO A 290 16.49 -6.27 -3.27
CA PRO A 290 15.25 -6.53 -2.54
C PRO A 290 14.73 -5.36 -1.71
N ILE A 291 15.58 -4.38 -1.39
CA ILE A 291 15.19 -3.14 -0.71
C ILE A 291 14.31 -2.25 -1.61
N TYR A 292 14.49 -2.31 -2.93
CA TYR A 292 13.71 -1.52 -3.90
C TYR A 292 12.73 -2.37 -4.69
N SER A 293 13.02 -3.64 -4.82
CA SER A 293 12.25 -4.64 -5.56
C SER A 293 12.13 -5.92 -4.74
N PRO A 294 11.23 -6.00 -3.75
CA PRO A 294 11.05 -7.19 -2.90
C PRO A 294 10.83 -8.49 -3.68
N LEU A 295 10.24 -8.38 -4.88
CA LEU A 295 10.06 -9.52 -5.78
C LEU A 295 11.39 -10.13 -6.24
N SER A 296 12.50 -9.37 -6.20
CA SER A 296 13.84 -9.86 -6.56
C SER A 296 14.55 -10.68 -5.47
N ALA A 297 14.01 -10.74 -4.25
CA ALA A 297 14.58 -11.59 -3.20
C ALA A 297 14.57 -13.06 -3.66
N VAL A 298 15.73 -13.72 -3.60
CA VAL A 298 15.89 -15.10 -4.07
C VAL A 298 15.14 -16.10 -3.18
N ASP A 299 15.23 -15.90 -1.87
CA ASP A 299 14.53 -16.70 -0.86
C ASP A 299 13.41 -15.89 -0.24
N LYS A 300 12.16 -16.31 -0.44
CA LYS A 300 11.00 -15.66 0.14
C LYS A 300 10.68 -16.15 1.56
N SER A 301 11.33 -17.21 2.06
CA SER A 301 11.13 -17.70 3.43
C SER A 301 11.62 -16.72 4.49
N ILE A 302 12.39 -15.72 4.10
CA ILE A 302 12.87 -14.63 4.95
C ILE A 302 11.75 -13.68 5.41
N TYR A 303 10.65 -13.62 4.67
CA TYR A 303 9.53 -12.73 5.00
C TYR A 303 8.66 -13.32 6.10
N PRO A 304 8.14 -12.48 7.02
CA PRO A 304 7.21 -12.93 8.06
C PRO A 304 5.84 -13.30 7.47
N PRO A 305 4.93 -13.87 8.28
CA PRO A 305 3.52 -14.01 7.90
C PRO A 305 2.98 -12.75 7.23
N THR A 306 2.36 -12.91 6.06
CA THR A 306 2.09 -11.79 5.14
C THR A 306 0.62 -11.72 4.74
N LEU A 307 0.01 -10.54 4.88
CA LEU A 307 -1.25 -10.18 4.21
C LEU A 307 -0.93 -9.31 3.00
N ILE A 308 -1.54 -9.61 1.85
CA ILE A 308 -1.49 -8.77 0.66
C ILE A 308 -2.92 -8.41 0.27
N ALA A 309 -3.23 -7.11 0.20
CA ALA A 309 -4.52 -6.62 -0.27
C ALA A 309 -4.35 -5.84 -1.57
N SER A 310 -5.07 -6.22 -2.62
CA SER A 310 -5.00 -5.63 -3.95
C SER A 310 -6.35 -5.13 -4.43
N ALA A 311 -6.36 -4.22 -5.39
CA ALA A 311 -7.56 -3.81 -6.10
C ALA A 311 -7.74 -4.63 -7.39
N GLU A 312 -8.98 -4.87 -7.82
CA GLU A 312 -9.25 -5.61 -9.07
C GLU A 312 -8.61 -4.92 -10.28
N PHE A 313 -8.72 -3.59 -10.36
CA PHE A 313 -8.23 -2.76 -11.46
C PHE A 313 -6.97 -2.00 -11.07
N ASP A 314 -5.89 -2.73 -10.77
CA ASP A 314 -4.61 -2.16 -10.34
C ASP A 314 -3.45 -2.72 -11.15
N ALA A 315 -2.64 -1.84 -11.74
CA ALA A 315 -1.48 -2.22 -12.53
C ALA A 315 -0.45 -3.04 -11.73
N LEU A 316 -0.38 -2.85 -10.41
CA LEU A 316 0.57 -3.54 -9.53
C LEU A 316 0.09 -4.93 -9.09
N ARG A 317 -1.18 -5.27 -9.33
CA ARG A 317 -1.78 -6.52 -8.87
C ARG A 317 -1.04 -7.76 -9.36
N ALA A 318 -0.61 -7.79 -10.62
CA ALA A 318 0.08 -8.96 -11.17
C ALA A 318 1.34 -9.34 -10.37
N PHE A 319 2.12 -8.34 -9.95
CA PHE A 319 3.30 -8.56 -9.12
C PHE A 319 2.95 -9.01 -7.69
N ALA A 320 1.86 -8.47 -7.14
CA ALA A 320 1.33 -8.87 -5.83
C ALA A 320 0.88 -10.33 -5.81
N ASP A 321 0.19 -10.79 -6.86
CA ASP A 321 -0.26 -12.18 -7.02
C ASP A 321 0.93 -13.14 -7.15
N ILE A 322 1.97 -12.74 -7.91
CA ILE A 322 3.21 -13.52 -8.05
C ILE A 322 3.95 -13.59 -6.72
N PHE A 323 4.10 -12.48 -6.02
CA PHE A 323 4.77 -12.46 -4.73
C PHE A 323 4.04 -13.34 -3.70
N ALA A 324 2.71 -13.29 -3.65
CA ALA A 324 1.90 -14.16 -2.82
C ALA A 324 2.13 -15.65 -3.13
N LYS A 325 2.23 -16.00 -4.43
CA LYS A 325 2.56 -17.34 -4.88
C LYS A 325 3.94 -17.82 -4.39
N GLU A 326 4.94 -16.96 -4.55
CA GLU A 326 6.33 -17.27 -4.16
C GLU A 326 6.48 -17.37 -2.64
N LEU A 327 5.84 -16.49 -1.87
CA LEU A 327 5.79 -16.58 -0.41
C LEU A 327 5.23 -17.92 0.06
N ARG A 328 4.06 -18.33 -0.47
CA ARG A 328 3.46 -19.63 -0.12
C ARG A 328 4.33 -20.80 -0.52
N ALA A 329 4.95 -20.76 -1.71
CA ALA A 329 5.87 -21.79 -2.17
C ALA A 329 7.11 -21.94 -1.27
N SER A 330 7.50 -20.84 -0.59
CA SER A 330 8.58 -20.80 0.41
C SER A 330 8.11 -21.12 1.84
N GLY A 331 6.83 -21.49 2.02
CA GLY A 331 6.29 -21.87 3.32
C GLY A 331 5.82 -20.71 4.21
N VAL A 332 5.79 -19.49 3.69
CA VAL A 332 5.30 -18.33 4.43
C VAL A 332 3.78 -18.34 4.51
N GLN A 333 3.22 -18.17 5.72
CA GLN A 333 1.78 -17.99 5.92
C GLN A 333 1.33 -16.72 5.19
N THR A 334 0.54 -16.88 4.11
CA THR A 334 0.20 -15.76 3.22
C THR A 334 -1.31 -15.71 2.98
N LYS A 335 -1.91 -14.54 3.24
CA LYS A 335 -3.30 -14.22 2.92
C LYS A 335 -3.31 -13.17 1.80
N ALA A 336 -3.79 -13.55 0.61
CA ALA A 336 -3.94 -12.64 -0.52
C ALA A 336 -5.43 -12.32 -0.73
N ILE A 337 -5.76 -11.02 -0.82
CA ILE A 337 -7.13 -10.51 -0.95
C ILE A 337 -7.20 -9.58 -2.15
N VAL A 338 -8.23 -9.72 -2.97
CA VAL A 338 -8.54 -8.81 -4.08
C VAL A 338 -9.92 -8.19 -3.86
N TYR A 339 -10.00 -6.86 -3.94
CA TYR A 339 -11.25 -6.11 -3.77
C TYR A 339 -11.89 -5.80 -5.12
N GLN A 340 -13.07 -6.37 -5.35
CA GLN A 340 -13.83 -6.20 -6.59
C GLN A 340 -14.18 -4.73 -6.87
N GLY A 341 -14.00 -4.33 -8.11
CA GLY A 341 -14.41 -3.02 -8.59
C GLY A 341 -13.59 -1.84 -8.10
N MET A 342 -12.48 -2.10 -7.36
CA MET A 342 -11.60 -1.06 -6.84
C MET A 342 -10.42 -0.80 -7.76
N CYS A 343 -9.85 0.42 -7.66
CA CYS A 343 -8.60 0.84 -8.28
C CYS A 343 -7.53 1.07 -7.22
N HIS A 344 -6.30 1.32 -7.67
CA HIS A 344 -5.15 1.67 -6.81
C HIS A 344 -5.48 2.79 -5.80
N ALA A 345 -4.81 2.76 -4.64
CA ALA A 345 -4.92 3.78 -3.58
C ALA A 345 -6.31 3.90 -2.92
N PHE A 346 -7.11 2.83 -2.91
CA PHE A 346 -8.47 2.90 -2.38
C PHE A 346 -8.55 3.09 -0.86
N ILE A 347 -7.51 2.77 -0.08
CA ILE A 347 -7.51 3.01 1.38
C ILE A 347 -7.43 4.49 1.73
N ASP A 348 -6.92 5.35 0.85
CA ASP A 348 -6.88 6.81 1.03
C ASP A 348 -8.27 7.40 1.25
N LYS A 349 -9.31 6.67 0.85
CA LYS A 349 -10.72 7.02 1.01
C LYS A 349 -11.36 6.32 2.23
N TYR A 350 -10.59 6.13 3.31
CA TYR A 350 -11.12 5.55 4.56
C TYR A 350 -12.36 6.31 5.04
N GLY A 351 -13.41 5.58 5.46
CA GLY A 351 -14.70 6.13 5.82
C GLY A 351 -15.60 6.55 4.65
N ILE A 352 -15.08 6.51 3.41
CA ILE A 352 -15.82 6.76 2.17
C ILE A 352 -16.00 5.46 1.39
N PHE A 353 -14.94 4.68 1.23
CA PHE A 353 -14.97 3.36 0.61
C PHE A 353 -15.03 2.27 1.69
N PRO A 354 -16.08 1.45 1.72
CA PRO A 354 -16.19 0.36 2.71
C PRO A 354 -15.05 -0.65 2.64
N GLN A 355 -14.45 -0.82 1.47
CA GLN A 355 -13.30 -1.70 1.25
C GLN A 355 -12.08 -1.28 2.08
N ALA A 356 -11.86 0.02 2.25
CA ALA A 356 -10.76 0.52 3.08
C ALA A 356 -10.94 0.12 4.56
N GLU A 357 -12.17 0.14 5.07
CA GLU A 357 -12.45 -0.33 6.43
C GLU A 357 -12.33 -1.85 6.54
N ASP A 358 -12.74 -2.62 5.52
CA ASP A 358 -12.59 -4.08 5.52
C ASP A 358 -11.10 -4.50 5.49
N VAL A 359 -10.22 -3.77 4.79
CA VAL A 359 -8.77 -4.00 4.84
C VAL A 359 -8.24 -3.83 6.27
N ALA A 360 -8.66 -2.78 6.99
CA ALA A 360 -8.25 -2.58 8.37
C ALA A 360 -8.71 -3.74 9.27
N ASP A 361 -9.94 -4.24 9.07
CA ASP A 361 -10.46 -5.40 9.80
C ASP A 361 -9.67 -6.68 9.51
N GLU A 362 -9.28 -6.92 8.24
CA GLU A 362 -8.49 -8.09 7.83
C GLU A 362 -7.07 -8.05 8.43
N ILE A 363 -6.45 -6.87 8.51
CA ILE A 363 -5.15 -6.67 9.19
C ILE A 363 -5.29 -7.00 10.67
N VAL A 364 -6.28 -6.40 11.33
CA VAL A 364 -6.55 -6.61 12.76
C VAL A 364 -6.82 -8.09 13.08
N GLN A 365 -7.60 -8.76 12.23
CA GLN A 365 -7.86 -10.19 12.39
C GLN A 365 -6.58 -10.99 12.30
N MET A 366 -5.75 -10.77 11.28
CA MET A 366 -4.53 -11.55 11.08
C MET A 366 -3.49 -11.27 12.18
N MET A 367 -3.38 -10.02 12.65
CA MET A 367 -2.53 -9.71 13.81
C MET A 367 -2.95 -10.47 15.08
N LYS A 368 -4.26 -10.58 15.34
CA LYS A 368 -4.79 -11.37 16.48
C LYS A 368 -4.56 -12.87 16.35
N GLU A 369 -4.40 -13.37 15.13
CA GLU A 369 -4.10 -14.79 14.87
C GLU A 369 -2.60 -15.09 15.05
N ILE A 370 -1.74 -14.11 14.81
CA ILE A 370 -0.28 -14.25 14.85
C ILE A 370 0.28 -13.93 16.23
N PHE A 371 -0.22 -12.89 16.88
CA PHE A 371 0.25 -12.37 18.18
C PHE A 371 -0.66 -12.74 19.36
#